data_9e257e5f2f0733af12e80bc4400d7170
#
_entry.id   9e257e5f2f0733af12e80bc4400d7170
#
_cell.length_a   1.000
_cell.length_b   1.000
_cell.length_c   1.000
_cell.angle_alpha   90.00
_cell.angle_beta   90.00
_cell.angle_gamma   90.00
#
_symmetry.space_group_name_H-M   'P 1'
#
loop_
_entity.id
_entity.type
_entity.pdbx_description
1 polymer ?
#
loop_
_entity_poly.entity_id
_entity_poly.type
_entity_poly.pdbx_seq_one_letter_code
_entity_poly.pdbx_strand_id
1 'polypeptide(L)'
;MSSPRAAREESLASASNDRLMKSEPKVRVSLPEGLSADTLREMYYRMVLTRLCDDRAFALNRQGKIPFAATCQGHEAAQVAAAYALKRGTDWVVPYYRDTALALAYGVTPREQLMCLFARKDDIFSSGRQFPNHYSVPDRKIASISSIIAAHVTHGVGMALAFKMRKEPVVTLITFGEGSTSEGEWHEAMNFAGIHNVPVVFLCENNEFAISVPQKLQMAVPNVADRAAAYGFPGVICDGTDVVATYSVVHEAVERARKGEGPTLVEAKVYRAMSHTSDDNQLTYRTPEDIEALKGRDPIPRFAGWLKDRGLMDDEMIAQMKKKAQAEVDDATDWAEAQPPPTEADLYTHVYASGPLS
;
A
#
# COMPACT_ATOMS: atom_id res chain seq x y z
N MET A 1 38.84 52.97 -44.61
CA MET A 1 37.56 52.77 -45.34
C MET A 1 37.30 51.27 -45.41
N SER A 2 36.58 50.72 -44.46
CA SER A 2 36.19 49.29 -44.39
C SER A 2 34.95 49.04 -45.26
N SER A 3 35.00 48.04 -46.08
CA SER A 3 34.03 47.68 -47.10
C SER A 3 32.65 47.35 -46.48
N PRO A 4 31.54 47.77 -47.14
CA PRO A 4 30.17 47.48 -46.69
C PRO A 4 29.78 46.01 -46.64
N ARG A 5 30.67 45.10 -47.09
CA ARG A 5 30.41 43.66 -47.18
C ARG A 5 30.66 42.94 -45.85
N ALA A 6 31.58 43.42 -45.03
CA ALA A 6 31.91 42.80 -43.73
C ALA A 6 30.81 43.08 -42.66
N ALA A 7 30.18 44.25 -42.68
CA ALA A 7 29.11 44.58 -41.74
C ALA A 7 27.80 43.83 -42.01
N ARG A 8 27.63 43.27 -43.21
CA ARG A 8 26.43 42.48 -43.60
C ARG A 8 26.55 41.01 -43.22
N GLU A 9 27.77 40.47 -43.15
CA GLU A 9 28.03 39.10 -42.74
C GLU A 9 27.99 38.91 -41.22
N GLU A 10 28.43 39.92 -40.44
CA GLU A 10 28.28 39.90 -38.97
C GLU A 10 26.83 40.06 -38.52
N SER A 11 25.99 40.83 -39.25
CA SER A 11 24.55 40.95 -38.96
C SER A 11 23.74 39.70 -39.27
N LEU A 12 24.17 38.87 -40.24
CA LEU A 12 23.52 37.61 -40.56
C LEU A 12 23.95 36.45 -39.66
N ALA A 13 25.15 36.50 -39.09
CA ALA A 13 25.63 35.51 -38.11
C ALA A 13 25.01 35.71 -36.72
N SER A 14 24.71 36.97 -36.32
CA SER A 14 24.00 37.27 -35.08
C SER A 14 22.51 36.91 -35.10
N ALA A 15 21.86 37.00 -36.27
CA ALA A 15 20.45 36.66 -36.44
C ALA A 15 20.17 35.16 -36.55
N SER A 16 21.21 34.34 -36.80
CA SER A 16 21.04 32.87 -36.89
C SER A 16 21.23 32.14 -35.57
N ASN A 17 21.87 32.74 -34.56
CA ASN A 17 22.07 32.12 -33.23
C ASN A 17 20.90 32.36 -32.24
N ASP A 18 20.04 33.34 -32.50
CA ASP A 18 18.88 33.63 -31.65
C ASP A 18 17.62 32.80 -31.99
N ARG A 19 17.71 31.93 -33.03
CA ARG A 19 16.59 31.06 -33.45
C ARG A 19 16.70 29.61 -32.98
N LEU A 20 17.73 29.24 -32.22
CA LEU A 20 17.98 27.85 -31.76
C LEU A 20 17.68 27.60 -30.29
N MET A 21 17.10 28.58 -29.60
CA MET A 21 16.50 28.36 -28.26
C MET A 21 14.97 28.29 -28.39
N LYS A 22 14.46 27.49 -29.31
CA LYS A 22 13.09 27.03 -29.20
C LYS A 22 13.08 25.97 -28.10
N SER A 23 12.60 26.37 -26.91
CA SER A 23 12.21 25.43 -25.87
C SER A 23 11.45 24.28 -26.51
N GLU A 24 11.96 23.06 -26.35
CA GLU A 24 11.21 21.86 -26.69
C GLU A 24 9.80 21.97 -26.10
N PRO A 25 8.75 21.63 -26.83
CA PRO A 25 7.41 21.66 -26.30
C PRO A 25 7.39 20.72 -25.09
N LYS A 26 7.23 21.26 -23.87
CA LYS A 26 6.97 20.44 -22.70
C LYS A 26 5.72 19.64 -23.01
N VAL A 27 5.88 18.37 -23.32
CA VAL A 27 4.77 17.45 -23.50
C VAL A 27 3.96 17.54 -22.20
N ARG A 28 2.77 18.13 -22.27
CA ARG A 28 1.85 18.14 -21.13
C ARG A 28 1.40 16.70 -20.93
N VAL A 29 2.08 16.01 -20.03
CA VAL A 29 1.68 14.67 -19.62
C VAL A 29 0.34 14.82 -18.91
N SER A 30 -0.70 14.20 -19.45
CA SER A 30 -1.98 14.06 -18.74
C SER A 30 -1.74 13.14 -17.55
N LEU A 31 -1.76 13.70 -16.34
CA LEU A 31 -1.70 12.91 -15.11
C LEU A 31 -3.10 12.38 -14.77
N PRO A 32 -3.19 11.26 -14.03
CA PRO A 32 -4.47 10.79 -13.50
C PRO A 32 -5.15 11.87 -12.66
N GLU A 33 -6.45 11.92 -12.70
CA GLU A 33 -7.24 12.86 -11.89
C GLU A 33 -6.88 12.74 -10.41
N GLY A 34 -6.67 13.86 -9.73
CA GLY A 34 -6.30 13.90 -8.32
C GLY A 34 -4.82 13.69 -8.00
N LEU A 35 -3.95 13.34 -8.98
CA LEU A 35 -2.52 13.14 -8.77
C LEU A 35 -1.69 14.30 -9.34
N SER A 36 -0.82 14.85 -8.52
CA SER A 36 0.25 15.78 -8.92
C SER A 36 1.56 15.05 -9.18
N ALA A 37 2.52 15.70 -9.84
CA ALA A 37 3.87 15.16 -10.00
C ALA A 37 4.54 14.88 -8.65
N ASP A 38 4.34 15.74 -7.67
CA ASP A 38 4.91 15.56 -6.32
C ASP A 38 4.25 14.41 -5.58
N THR A 39 2.93 14.24 -5.73
CA THR A 39 2.22 13.08 -5.19
C THR A 39 2.76 11.77 -5.76
N LEU A 40 2.99 11.72 -7.08
CA LEU A 40 3.54 10.51 -7.74
C LEU A 40 4.96 10.20 -7.26
N ARG A 41 5.80 11.22 -7.06
CA ARG A 41 7.14 11.06 -6.47
C ARG A 41 7.08 10.55 -5.03
N GLU A 42 6.15 11.08 -4.24
CA GLU A 42 5.93 10.62 -2.87
C GLU A 42 5.44 9.16 -2.84
N MET A 43 4.53 8.76 -3.73
CA MET A 43 4.10 7.36 -3.86
C MET A 43 5.30 6.45 -4.17
N TYR A 44 6.17 6.85 -5.10
CA TYR A 44 7.40 6.11 -5.39
C TYR A 44 8.30 5.99 -4.15
N TYR A 45 8.50 7.11 -3.44
CA TYR A 45 9.29 7.11 -2.21
C TYR A 45 8.73 6.15 -1.16
N ARG A 46 7.39 6.12 -0.96
CA ARG A 46 6.73 5.20 -0.02
C ARG A 46 6.93 3.74 -0.40
N MET A 47 6.87 3.40 -1.68
CA MET A 47 7.16 2.04 -2.15
C MET A 47 8.60 1.63 -1.84
N VAL A 48 9.57 2.51 -2.12
CA VAL A 48 11.00 2.25 -1.82
C VAL A 48 11.24 2.12 -0.33
N LEU A 49 10.68 3.02 0.48
CA LEU A 49 10.79 3.00 1.93
C LEU A 49 10.23 1.69 2.50
N THR A 50 9.08 1.27 2.03
CA THR A 50 8.45 0.00 2.44
C THR A 50 9.33 -1.21 2.12
N ARG A 51 9.85 -1.28 0.89
CA ARG A 51 10.75 -2.37 0.47
C ARG A 51 11.96 -2.47 1.39
N LEU A 52 12.57 -1.35 1.74
CA LEU A 52 13.73 -1.31 2.64
C LEU A 52 13.36 -1.69 4.09
N CYS A 53 12.17 -1.32 4.56
CA CYS A 53 11.67 -1.80 5.86
C CYS A 53 11.46 -3.32 5.86
N ASP A 54 10.88 -3.88 4.81
CA ASP A 54 10.66 -5.31 4.65
C ASP A 54 11.99 -6.09 4.55
N ASP A 55 12.94 -5.61 3.77
CA ASP A 55 14.30 -6.19 3.67
C ASP A 55 15.00 -6.19 5.04
N ARG A 56 14.86 -5.07 5.77
CA ARG A 56 15.39 -4.94 7.13
C ARG A 56 14.72 -5.93 8.08
N ALA A 57 13.41 -6.10 8.03
CA ALA A 57 12.67 -7.06 8.85
C ALA A 57 13.19 -8.50 8.64
N PHE A 58 13.35 -8.93 7.39
CA PHE A 58 13.91 -10.25 7.10
C PHE A 58 15.36 -10.39 7.58
N ALA A 59 16.19 -9.36 7.41
CA ALA A 59 17.59 -9.38 7.90
C ALA A 59 17.65 -9.50 9.43
N LEU A 60 16.83 -8.76 10.16
CA LEU A 60 16.73 -8.80 11.62
C LEU A 60 16.22 -10.16 12.12
N ASN A 61 15.24 -10.76 11.42
CA ASN A 61 14.76 -12.10 11.74
C ASN A 61 15.85 -13.15 11.58
N ARG A 62 16.61 -13.14 10.47
CA ARG A 62 17.75 -14.04 10.26
C ARG A 62 18.85 -13.88 11.32
N GLN A 63 18.98 -12.70 11.91
CA GLN A 63 19.90 -12.42 13.01
C GLN A 63 19.33 -12.83 14.37
N GLY A 64 18.08 -13.33 14.44
CA GLY A 64 17.42 -13.67 15.69
C GLY A 64 17.01 -12.46 16.56
N LYS A 65 17.03 -11.25 15.99
CA LYS A 65 16.70 -10.01 16.70
C LYS A 65 15.20 -9.74 16.80
N ILE A 66 14.44 -10.25 15.83
CA ILE A 66 12.97 -10.20 15.85
C ILE A 66 12.39 -11.61 15.61
N PRO A 67 11.26 -11.94 16.24
CA PRO A 67 10.75 -13.31 16.20
C PRO A 67 10.09 -13.70 14.88
N PHE A 68 9.55 -12.72 14.13
CA PHE A 68 8.69 -12.98 13.00
C PHE A 68 8.71 -11.80 12.00
N ALA A 69 8.60 -12.10 10.70
CA ALA A 69 8.41 -11.11 9.66
C ALA A 69 7.46 -11.63 8.57
N ALA A 70 6.54 -10.77 8.14
CA ALA A 70 5.73 -10.95 6.95
C ALA A 70 5.86 -9.69 6.09
N THR A 71 6.28 -9.84 4.83
CA THR A 71 6.53 -8.69 3.94
C THR A 71 5.40 -8.48 2.95
N CYS A 72 5.28 -7.26 2.45
CA CYS A 72 4.36 -6.92 1.37
C CYS A 72 5.04 -6.83 -0.01
N GLN A 73 6.26 -7.35 -0.15
CA GLN A 73 7.01 -7.28 -1.41
C GLN A 73 6.21 -7.86 -2.59
N GLY A 74 6.01 -7.04 -3.60
CA GLY A 74 5.15 -7.29 -4.75
C GLY A 74 3.73 -6.72 -4.64
N HIS A 75 3.33 -6.20 -3.45
CA HIS A 75 2.04 -5.57 -3.18
C HIS A 75 2.14 -4.05 -3.06
N GLU A 76 3.35 -3.48 -3.00
CA GLU A 76 3.58 -2.07 -2.66
C GLU A 76 2.79 -1.10 -3.56
N ALA A 77 2.69 -1.41 -4.85
CA ALA A 77 1.95 -0.57 -5.80
C ALA A 77 0.46 -0.49 -5.45
N ALA A 78 -0.17 -1.65 -5.19
CA ALA A 78 -1.59 -1.70 -4.85
C ALA A 78 -1.87 -0.96 -3.54
N GLN A 79 -1.07 -1.19 -2.51
CA GLN A 79 -1.25 -0.63 -1.19
C GLN A 79 -1.03 0.88 -1.15
N VAL A 80 0.05 1.37 -1.77
CA VAL A 80 0.32 2.81 -1.86
C VAL A 80 -0.74 3.50 -2.69
N ALA A 81 -1.12 2.94 -3.85
CA ALA A 81 -2.17 3.50 -4.69
C ALA A 81 -3.50 3.63 -3.94
N ALA A 82 -3.89 2.59 -3.20
CA ALA A 82 -5.11 2.59 -2.39
C ALA A 82 -5.08 3.66 -1.29
N ALA A 83 -3.94 3.82 -0.60
CA ALA A 83 -3.78 4.85 0.42
C ALA A 83 -3.96 6.28 -0.12
N TYR A 84 -3.47 6.52 -1.33
CA TYR A 84 -3.56 7.85 -1.96
C TYR A 84 -4.91 8.10 -2.65
N ALA A 85 -5.71 7.08 -2.90
CA ALA A 85 -7.07 7.22 -3.39
C ALA A 85 -8.07 7.68 -2.31
N LEU A 86 -7.70 7.58 -1.04
CA LEU A 86 -8.50 7.95 0.11
C LEU A 86 -8.23 9.39 0.59
N LYS A 87 -9.18 9.98 1.31
CA LYS A 87 -8.98 11.23 2.06
C LYS A 87 -8.36 10.91 3.42
N ARG A 88 -7.02 10.91 3.48
CA ARG A 88 -6.28 10.66 4.73
C ARG A 88 -6.75 11.61 5.84
N GLY A 89 -6.87 11.09 7.06
CA GLY A 89 -7.41 11.82 8.22
C GLY A 89 -8.95 11.85 8.31
N THR A 90 -9.66 11.42 7.25
CA THR A 90 -11.12 11.31 7.21
C THR A 90 -11.57 9.87 6.99
N ASP A 91 -11.11 9.26 5.90
CA ASP A 91 -11.46 7.89 5.56
C ASP A 91 -10.70 6.91 6.43
N TRP A 92 -11.31 5.75 6.68
CA TRP A 92 -10.71 4.71 7.50
C TRP A 92 -10.14 3.57 6.65
N VAL A 93 -9.02 3.03 7.08
CA VAL A 93 -8.47 1.78 6.57
C VAL A 93 -8.61 0.69 7.62
N VAL A 94 -9.00 -0.50 7.17
CA VAL A 94 -9.07 -1.73 7.96
C VAL A 94 -8.11 -2.71 7.29
N PRO A 95 -6.82 -2.61 7.63
CA PRO A 95 -5.77 -3.37 6.96
C PRO A 95 -5.72 -4.82 7.42
N TYR A 96 -4.92 -5.64 6.74
CA TYR A 96 -4.50 -6.94 7.25
C TYR A 96 -2.98 -6.95 7.48
N TYR A 97 -2.43 -8.05 8.00
CA TYR A 97 -1.03 -8.12 8.46
C TYR A 97 0.03 -7.87 7.36
N ARG A 98 -0.32 -7.97 6.08
CA ARG A 98 0.62 -7.73 4.97
C ARG A 98 0.64 -6.28 4.49
N ASP A 99 -0.12 -5.40 5.08
CA ASP A 99 -0.33 -4.02 4.61
C ASP A 99 0.74 -3.02 5.05
N THR A 100 2.01 -3.40 5.05
CA THR A 100 3.09 -2.49 5.46
C THR A 100 3.12 -1.23 4.61
N ALA A 101 2.97 -1.33 3.28
CA ALA A 101 2.99 -0.16 2.42
C ALA A 101 1.76 0.74 2.59
N LEU A 102 0.58 0.15 2.81
CA LEU A 102 -0.64 0.90 3.14
C LEU A 102 -0.47 1.65 4.45
N ALA A 103 0.03 0.99 5.50
CA ALA A 103 0.22 1.59 6.82
C ALA A 103 1.23 2.75 6.78
N LEU A 104 2.39 2.56 6.13
CA LEU A 104 3.40 3.61 5.97
C LEU A 104 2.87 4.78 5.12
N ALA A 105 2.14 4.52 4.04
CA ALA A 105 1.51 5.55 3.23
C ALA A 105 0.38 6.28 3.98
N TYR A 106 -0.25 5.60 4.94
CA TYR A 106 -1.32 6.18 5.78
C TYR A 106 -0.82 6.88 7.04
N GLY A 107 0.52 6.95 7.21
CA GLY A 107 1.16 7.78 8.22
C GLY A 107 1.86 7.04 9.36
N VAL A 108 1.93 5.71 9.33
CA VAL A 108 2.84 4.96 10.21
C VAL A 108 4.27 5.29 9.80
N THR A 109 5.15 5.48 10.76
CA THR A 109 6.57 5.78 10.53
C THR A 109 7.43 4.51 10.58
N PRO A 110 8.61 4.48 9.95
CA PRO A 110 9.54 3.35 10.07
C PRO A 110 9.93 3.04 11.53
N ARG A 111 10.05 4.06 12.39
CA ARG A 111 10.33 3.85 13.82
C ARG A 111 9.21 3.09 14.51
N GLU A 112 7.95 3.46 14.27
CA GLU A 112 6.77 2.77 14.83
C GLU A 112 6.66 1.33 14.30
N GLN A 113 6.92 1.14 13.01
CA GLN A 113 6.95 -0.19 12.39
C GLN A 113 8.02 -1.09 13.06
N LEU A 114 9.23 -0.58 13.24
CA LEU A 114 10.33 -1.34 13.85
C LEU A 114 10.13 -1.56 15.36
N MET A 115 9.50 -0.61 16.08
CA MET A 115 9.09 -0.82 17.46
C MET A 115 8.19 -2.04 17.62
N CYS A 116 7.22 -2.20 16.70
CA CYS A 116 6.35 -3.36 16.64
C CYS A 116 7.13 -4.65 16.34
N LEU A 117 8.02 -4.62 15.35
CA LEU A 117 8.85 -5.78 14.98
C LEU A 117 9.76 -6.25 16.12
N PHE A 118 10.33 -5.33 16.88
CA PHE A 118 11.15 -5.61 18.07
C PHE A 118 10.32 -5.90 19.33
N ALA A 119 8.99 -5.86 19.26
CA ALA A 119 8.07 -6.02 20.39
C ALA A 119 8.44 -5.11 21.58
N ARG A 120 8.61 -3.81 21.33
CA ARG A 120 9.02 -2.85 22.36
C ARG A 120 7.84 -2.36 23.19
N LYS A 121 8.13 -1.94 24.44
CA LYS A 121 7.13 -1.46 25.40
C LYS A 121 6.24 -0.35 24.83
N ASP A 122 6.84 0.63 24.17
CA ASP A 122 6.14 1.80 23.62
C ASP A 122 5.71 1.60 22.15
N ASP A 123 5.58 0.35 21.69
CA ASP A 123 4.90 0.03 20.44
C ASP A 123 3.46 0.55 20.48
N ILE A 124 3.15 1.47 19.58
CA ILE A 124 1.85 2.17 19.54
C ILE A 124 0.68 1.27 19.15
N PHE A 125 0.93 0.12 18.55
CA PHE A 125 -0.13 -0.80 18.13
C PHE A 125 -0.61 -1.67 19.27
N SER A 126 0.30 -2.18 20.10
CA SER A 126 -0.06 -3.17 21.13
C SER A 126 0.87 -3.20 22.34
N SER A 127 1.88 -2.34 22.41
CA SER A 127 2.94 -2.41 23.44
C SER A 127 3.63 -3.79 23.45
N GLY A 128 3.92 -4.32 22.26
CA GLY A 128 4.60 -5.62 22.07
C GLY A 128 3.74 -6.85 22.35
N ARG A 129 2.40 -6.72 22.50
CA ARG A 129 1.52 -7.86 22.85
C ARG A 129 1.00 -8.66 21.67
N GLN A 130 0.97 -8.07 20.46
CA GLN A 130 0.49 -8.73 19.25
C GLN A 130 1.66 -9.14 18.36
N PHE A 131 1.38 -10.05 17.43
CA PHE A 131 2.30 -10.34 16.34
C PHE A 131 2.65 -9.07 15.56
N PRO A 132 3.86 -8.99 14.98
CA PRO A 132 4.24 -7.90 14.09
C PRO A 132 3.22 -7.64 12.98
N ASN A 133 3.15 -6.39 12.54
CA ASN A 133 2.23 -5.90 11.50
C ASN A 133 0.73 -5.98 11.87
N HIS A 134 0.40 -6.02 13.15
CA HIS A 134 -0.97 -5.89 13.63
C HIS A 134 -1.24 -4.43 14.00
N TYR A 135 -1.58 -3.65 12.98
CA TYR A 135 -1.78 -2.20 13.07
C TYR A 135 -3.01 -1.83 13.90
N SER A 136 -2.91 -0.73 14.66
CA SER A 136 -4.02 -0.09 15.37
C SER A 136 -3.64 1.34 15.70
N VAL A 137 -4.07 2.31 14.88
CA VAL A 137 -3.78 3.75 15.10
C VAL A 137 -5.03 4.57 14.80
N PRO A 138 -6.02 4.60 15.71
CA PRO A 138 -7.31 5.28 15.49
C PRO A 138 -7.18 6.76 15.14
N ASP A 139 -6.21 7.46 15.71
CA ASP A 139 -5.95 8.89 15.42
C ASP A 139 -5.57 9.12 13.95
N ARG A 140 -4.97 8.12 13.31
CA ARG A 140 -4.65 8.13 11.87
C ARG A 140 -5.69 7.39 11.03
N LYS A 141 -6.83 7.01 11.62
CA LYS A 141 -7.91 6.28 10.93
C LYS A 141 -7.47 4.89 10.44
N ILE A 142 -6.59 4.23 11.19
CA ILE A 142 -6.20 2.84 10.98
C ILE A 142 -6.86 2.00 12.07
N ALA A 143 -7.80 1.15 11.68
CA ALA A 143 -8.52 0.28 12.60
C ALA A 143 -7.65 -0.89 13.09
N SER A 144 -8.00 -1.41 14.26
CA SER A 144 -7.36 -2.63 14.78
C SER A 144 -7.67 -3.83 13.89
N ILE A 145 -6.65 -4.65 13.64
CA ILE A 145 -6.77 -5.87 12.85
C ILE A 145 -6.72 -7.13 13.72
N SER A 146 -6.98 -8.27 13.08
CA SER A 146 -6.86 -9.60 13.66
C SER A 146 -5.94 -10.49 12.82
N SER A 147 -5.22 -11.42 13.45
CA SER A 147 -4.52 -12.51 12.77
C SER A 147 -5.49 -13.51 12.13
N ILE A 148 -6.71 -13.62 12.68
CA ILE A 148 -7.76 -14.44 12.10
C ILE A 148 -8.21 -13.76 10.81
N ILE A 149 -7.90 -14.40 9.68
CA ILE A 149 -8.23 -13.85 8.36
C ILE A 149 -9.75 -13.70 8.20
N ALA A 150 -10.15 -12.67 7.47
CA ALA A 150 -11.54 -12.24 7.27
C ALA A 150 -12.26 -11.62 8.47
N ALA A 151 -11.89 -11.90 9.75
CA ALA A 151 -12.59 -11.34 10.91
C ALA A 151 -12.68 -9.80 10.87
N HIS A 152 -11.62 -9.11 10.47
CA HIS A 152 -11.59 -7.65 10.35
C HIS A 152 -12.52 -7.11 9.24
N VAL A 153 -12.93 -7.95 8.28
CA VAL A 153 -13.82 -7.54 7.18
C VAL A 153 -15.21 -7.20 7.73
N THR A 154 -15.74 -8.04 8.63
CA THR A 154 -17.02 -7.78 9.31
C THR A 154 -16.96 -6.51 10.16
N HIS A 155 -15.84 -6.28 10.87
CA HIS A 155 -15.64 -5.06 11.66
C HIS A 155 -15.65 -3.81 10.77
N GLY A 156 -14.95 -3.84 9.64
CA GLY A 156 -14.91 -2.72 8.70
C GLY A 156 -16.28 -2.40 8.09
N VAL A 157 -17.08 -3.42 7.79
CA VAL A 157 -18.47 -3.24 7.32
C VAL A 157 -19.34 -2.61 8.41
N GLY A 158 -19.18 -3.04 9.67
CA GLY A 158 -19.86 -2.44 10.83
C GLY A 158 -19.49 -0.96 11.01
N MET A 159 -18.21 -0.61 10.86
CA MET A 159 -17.74 0.78 10.89
C MET A 159 -18.39 1.61 9.77
N ALA A 160 -18.40 1.11 8.53
CA ALA A 160 -19.02 1.79 7.40
C ALA A 160 -20.54 2.02 7.61
N LEU A 161 -21.23 1.04 8.21
CA LEU A 161 -22.63 1.20 8.59
C LEU A 161 -22.80 2.31 9.63
N ALA A 162 -21.96 2.37 10.65
CA ALA A 162 -22.01 3.42 11.67
C ALA A 162 -21.80 4.81 11.07
N PHE A 163 -20.86 5.00 10.15
CA PHE A 163 -20.65 6.27 9.44
C PHE A 163 -21.88 6.64 8.59
N LYS A 164 -22.44 5.66 7.88
CA LYS A 164 -23.70 5.88 7.11
C LYS A 164 -24.85 6.34 8.02
N MET A 165 -25.06 5.66 9.16
CA MET A 165 -26.12 6.03 10.11
C MET A 165 -25.92 7.44 10.69
N ARG A 166 -24.67 7.85 10.90
CA ARG A 166 -24.29 9.20 11.36
C ARG A 166 -24.30 10.24 10.24
N LYS A 167 -24.51 9.82 9.00
CA LYS A 167 -24.45 10.69 7.81
C LYS A 167 -23.08 11.37 7.63
N GLU A 168 -22.03 10.70 8.04
CA GLU A 168 -20.65 11.17 7.89
C GLU A 168 -20.15 10.78 6.47
N PRO A 169 -19.48 11.69 5.73
CA PRO A 169 -19.00 11.41 4.38
C PRO A 169 -17.68 10.60 4.38
N VAL A 170 -17.63 9.56 5.18
CA VAL A 170 -16.46 8.70 5.42
C VAL A 170 -16.60 7.42 4.61
N VAL A 171 -15.51 7.03 3.93
CA VAL A 171 -15.39 5.75 3.27
C VAL A 171 -14.48 4.84 4.09
N THR A 172 -14.80 3.56 4.14
CA THR A 172 -13.96 2.55 4.77
C THR A 172 -13.33 1.68 3.69
N LEU A 173 -12.00 1.65 3.62
CA LEU A 173 -11.25 0.69 2.81
C LEU A 173 -10.91 -0.53 3.66
N ILE A 174 -11.25 -1.72 3.19
CA ILE A 174 -10.94 -2.99 3.83
C ILE A 174 -10.07 -3.80 2.89
N THR A 175 -8.91 -4.22 3.35
CA THR A 175 -7.95 -5.00 2.55
C THR A 175 -7.88 -6.44 3.04
N PHE A 176 -7.62 -7.38 2.13
CA PHE A 176 -7.45 -8.80 2.44
C PHE A 176 -6.81 -9.54 1.26
N GLY A 177 -6.20 -10.68 1.54
CA GLY A 177 -5.74 -11.61 0.49
C GLY A 177 -6.88 -12.49 -0.02
N GLU A 178 -6.71 -13.09 -1.21
CA GLU A 178 -7.70 -13.99 -1.82
C GLU A 178 -8.01 -15.21 -0.93
N GLY A 179 -7.06 -15.65 -0.09
CA GLY A 179 -7.27 -16.73 0.88
C GLY A 179 -8.41 -16.45 1.86
N SER A 180 -8.60 -15.19 2.24
CA SER A 180 -9.69 -14.78 3.15
C SER A 180 -11.08 -15.02 2.56
N THR A 181 -11.20 -15.13 1.26
CA THR A 181 -12.49 -15.32 0.58
C THR A 181 -13.07 -16.74 0.71
N SER A 182 -12.37 -17.64 1.40
CA SER A 182 -12.87 -18.96 1.79
C SER A 182 -13.53 -18.98 3.17
N GLU A 183 -13.37 -17.88 3.96
CA GLU A 183 -13.94 -17.78 5.29
C GLU A 183 -15.41 -17.36 5.26
N GLY A 184 -16.23 -17.93 6.17
CA GLY A 184 -17.64 -17.59 6.29
C GLY A 184 -17.88 -16.10 6.56
N GLU A 185 -17.08 -15.53 7.45
CA GLU A 185 -17.15 -14.10 7.82
C GLU A 185 -16.97 -13.16 6.62
N TRP A 186 -16.15 -13.53 5.63
CA TRP A 186 -16.03 -12.76 4.39
C TRP A 186 -17.35 -12.74 3.63
N HIS A 187 -18.02 -13.87 3.45
CA HIS A 187 -19.32 -13.97 2.75
C HIS A 187 -20.43 -13.22 3.48
N GLU A 188 -20.46 -13.31 4.81
CA GLU A 188 -21.40 -12.57 5.65
C GLU A 188 -21.20 -11.07 5.51
N ALA A 189 -19.95 -10.59 5.56
CA ALA A 189 -19.62 -9.19 5.39
C ALA A 189 -20.02 -8.65 4.01
N MET A 190 -19.75 -9.40 2.93
CA MET A 190 -20.14 -9.03 1.56
C MET A 190 -21.66 -8.92 1.42
N ASN A 191 -22.39 -9.94 1.90
CA ASN A 191 -23.84 -9.95 1.83
C ASN A 191 -24.44 -8.79 2.63
N PHE A 192 -23.98 -8.57 3.85
CA PHE A 192 -24.46 -7.48 4.69
C PHE A 192 -24.16 -6.11 4.08
N ALA A 193 -22.96 -5.93 3.51
CA ALA A 193 -22.58 -4.69 2.86
C ALA A 193 -23.48 -4.36 1.65
N GLY A 194 -23.81 -5.37 0.84
CA GLY A 194 -24.73 -5.22 -0.29
C GLY A 194 -26.14 -4.85 0.16
N ILE A 195 -26.73 -5.58 1.11
CA ILE A 195 -28.07 -5.33 1.65
C ILE A 195 -28.18 -3.89 2.19
N HIS A 196 -27.19 -3.45 2.97
CA HIS A 196 -27.21 -2.14 3.61
C HIS A 196 -26.62 -1.02 2.77
N ASN A 197 -26.08 -1.31 1.59
CA ASN A 197 -25.48 -0.33 0.68
C ASN A 197 -24.52 0.62 1.41
N VAL A 198 -23.56 0.05 2.17
CA VAL A 198 -22.65 0.82 3.03
C VAL A 198 -21.48 1.42 2.24
N PRO A 199 -20.88 2.56 2.69
CA PRO A 199 -19.78 3.23 1.99
C PRO A 199 -18.45 2.49 2.24
N VAL A 200 -18.25 1.34 1.59
CA VAL A 200 -17.07 0.52 1.74
C VAL A 200 -16.43 0.18 0.39
N VAL A 201 -15.12 0.13 0.36
CA VAL A 201 -14.33 -0.44 -0.73
C VAL A 201 -13.62 -1.67 -0.19
N PHE A 202 -13.85 -2.81 -0.80
CA PHE A 202 -13.14 -4.05 -0.53
C PHE A 202 -11.98 -4.17 -1.50
N LEU A 203 -10.76 -4.22 -1.01
CA LEU A 203 -9.56 -4.41 -1.84
C LEU A 203 -8.97 -5.79 -1.58
N CYS A 204 -9.17 -6.70 -2.51
CA CYS A 204 -8.53 -7.99 -2.53
C CYS A 204 -7.13 -7.88 -3.17
N GLU A 205 -6.09 -8.12 -2.40
CA GLU A 205 -4.71 -8.23 -2.88
C GLU A 205 -4.42 -9.67 -3.28
N ASN A 206 -4.83 -10.02 -4.49
CA ASN A 206 -4.75 -11.38 -4.99
C ASN A 206 -3.34 -11.70 -5.50
N ASN A 207 -2.58 -12.44 -4.69
CA ASN A 207 -1.24 -12.92 -5.02
C ASN A 207 -1.20 -14.39 -5.45
N GLU A 208 -2.37 -14.99 -5.68
CA GLU A 208 -2.60 -16.36 -6.18
C GLU A 208 -2.22 -17.48 -5.21
N PHE A 209 -1.88 -17.17 -3.94
CA PHE A 209 -1.48 -18.17 -2.95
C PHE A 209 -2.02 -17.86 -1.54
N ALA A 210 -2.87 -18.74 -1.04
CA ALA A 210 -3.23 -18.80 0.38
C ALA A 210 -2.16 -19.63 1.12
N ILE A 211 -1.16 -18.96 1.71
CA ILE A 211 0.07 -19.57 2.26
C ILE A 211 0.79 -20.36 1.15
N SER A 212 0.58 -21.67 1.08
CA SER A 212 1.16 -22.60 0.10
C SER A 212 0.14 -23.11 -0.91
N VAL A 213 -1.16 -22.82 -0.71
CA VAL A 213 -2.25 -23.34 -1.57
C VAL A 213 -2.46 -22.38 -2.75
N PRO A 214 -2.23 -22.83 -3.99
CA PRO A 214 -2.47 -22.00 -5.15
C PRO A 214 -3.97 -21.75 -5.35
N GLN A 215 -4.33 -20.58 -5.87
CA GLN A 215 -5.71 -20.12 -6.07
C GLN A 215 -6.59 -21.16 -6.78
N LYS A 216 -6.08 -21.85 -7.78
CA LYS A 216 -6.83 -22.88 -8.54
C LYS A 216 -7.32 -24.06 -7.69
N LEU A 217 -6.74 -24.28 -6.51
CA LEU A 217 -7.19 -25.30 -5.53
C LEU A 217 -8.10 -24.74 -4.45
N GLN A 218 -8.24 -23.41 -4.38
CA GLN A 218 -9.03 -22.69 -3.38
C GLN A 218 -10.35 -22.17 -3.94
N MET A 219 -10.37 -21.75 -5.21
CA MET A 219 -11.51 -21.08 -5.82
C MET A 219 -11.98 -21.78 -7.08
N ALA A 220 -13.29 -21.94 -7.22
CA ALA A 220 -13.92 -22.49 -8.43
C ALA A 220 -14.03 -21.45 -9.55
N VAL A 221 -14.09 -20.17 -9.21
CA VAL A 221 -14.13 -19.05 -10.17
C VAL A 221 -12.73 -18.49 -10.40
N PRO A 222 -12.43 -17.95 -11.60
CA PRO A 222 -11.08 -17.47 -11.93
C PRO A 222 -10.68 -16.20 -11.16
N ASN A 223 -11.66 -15.38 -10.79
CA ASN A 223 -11.40 -14.11 -10.12
C ASN A 223 -12.24 -13.96 -8.85
N VAL A 224 -11.69 -13.30 -7.85
CA VAL A 224 -12.43 -12.91 -6.63
C VAL A 224 -13.53 -11.91 -6.99
N ALA A 225 -13.22 -10.96 -7.88
CA ALA A 225 -14.17 -9.92 -8.34
C ALA A 225 -15.47 -10.51 -8.93
N ASP A 226 -15.41 -11.70 -9.54
CA ASP A 226 -16.59 -12.37 -10.12
C ASP A 226 -17.65 -12.70 -9.07
N ARG A 227 -17.25 -12.85 -7.80
CA ARG A 227 -18.16 -13.14 -6.69
C ARG A 227 -19.00 -11.94 -6.26
N ALA A 228 -18.61 -10.72 -6.60
CA ALA A 228 -19.33 -9.49 -6.19
C ALA A 228 -20.77 -9.46 -6.70
N ALA A 229 -21.01 -10.02 -7.89
CA ALA A 229 -22.34 -10.10 -8.49
C ALA A 229 -23.36 -10.86 -7.59
N ALA A 230 -22.90 -11.87 -6.84
CA ALA A 230 -23.75 -12.63 -5.91
C ALA A 230 -24.23 -11.78 -4.72
N TYR A 231 -23.57 -10.66 -4.44
CA TYR A 231 -23.90 -9.74 -3.33
C TYR A 231 -24.53 -8.44 -3.80
N GLY A 232 -24.76 -8.27 -5.11
CA GLY A 232 -25.49 -7.17 -5.69
C GLY A 232 -24.69 -5.87 -5.86
N PHE A 233 -23.35 -5.93 -5.93
CA PHE A 233 -22.50 -4.77 -6.20
C PHE A 233 -21.39 -5.10 -7.20
N PRO A 234 -20.71 -4.08 -7.79
CA PRO A 234 -19.71 -4.33 -8.82
C PRO A 234 -18.42 -4.96 -8.27
N GLY A 235 -17.85 -5.87 -9.07
CA GLY A 235 -16.49 -6.36 -8.95
C GLY A 235 -15.64 -5.84 -10.09
N VAL A 236 -14.45 -5.32 -9.78
CA VAL A 236 -13.51 -4.73 -10.75
C VAL A 236 -12.13 -5.34 -10.54
N ILE A 237 -11.45 -5.65 -11.65
CA ILE A 237 -10.09 -6.21 -11.64
C ILE A 237 -9.11 -5.15 -12.14
N CYS A 238 -7.96 -5.02 -11.48
CA CYS A 238 -6.85 -4.20 -11.96
C CYS A 238 -5.50 -4.93 -11.83
N ASP A 239 -4.52 -4.45 -12.57
CA ASP A 239 -3.12 -4.84 -12.38
C ASP A 239 -2.56 -4.15 -11.13
N GLY A 240 -2.50 -4.90 -10.02
CA GLY A 240 -2.03 -4.41 -8.73
C GLY A 240 -0.53 -4.10 -8.67
N THR A 241 0.24 -4.41 -9.73
CA THR A 241 1.64 -4.02 -9.88
C THR A 241 1.79 -2.67 -10.62
N ASP A 242 0.69 -2.10 -11.11
CA ASP A 242 0.62 -0.78 -11.72
C ASP A 242 -0.02 0.22 -10.77
N VAL A 243 0.79 1.16 -10.28
CA VAL A 243 0.35 2.20 -9.34
C VAL A 243 -0.80 3.04 -9.90
N VAL A 244 -0.69 3.45 -11.17
CA VAL A 244 -1.67 4.35 -11.81
C VAL A 244 -2.98 3.64 -12.10
N ALA A 245 -2.90 2.42 -12.60
CA ALA A 245 -4.08 1.59 -12.85
C ALA A 245 -4.85 1.31 -11.55
N THR A 246 -4.13 0.90 -10.50
CA THR A 246 -4.75 0.63 -9.20
C THR A 246 -5.34 1.90 -8.58
N TYR A 247 -4.60 3.02 -8.61
CA TYR A 247 -5.11 4.28 -8.10
C TYR A 247 -6.44 4.66 -8.77
N SER A 248 -6.49 4.60 -10.10
CA SER A 248 -7.69 5.01 -10.86
C SER A 248 -8.91 4.17 -10.47
N VAL A 249 -8.74 2.85 -10.39
CA VAL A 249 -9.84 1.92 -10.03
C VAL A 249 -10.29 2.11 -8.59
N VAL A 250 -9.34 2.23 -7.64
CA VAL A 250 -9.69 2.42 -6.23
C VAL A 250 -10.30 3.79 -5.99
N HIS A 251 -9.79 4.84 -6.66
CA HIS A 251 -10.34 6.19 -6.58
C HIS A 251 -11.80 6.24 -7.06
N GLU A 252 -12.10 5.61 -8.19
CA GLU A 252 -13.48 5.51 -8.69
C GLU A 252 -14.39 4.76 -7.70
N ALA A 253 -13.92 3.65 -7.14
CA ALA A 253 -14.64 2.90 -6.12
C ALA A 253 -14.91 3.72 -4.85
N VAL A 254 -13.91 4.50 -4.39
CA VAL A 254 -14.03 5.40 -3.23
C VAL A 254 -15.06 6.51 -3.50
N GLU A 255 -15.00 7.16 -4.66
CA GLU A 255 -15.94 8.21 -4.99
C GLU A 255 -17.38 7.66 -5.19
N ARG A 256 -17.53 6.46 -5.74
CA ARG A 256 -18.79 5.75 -5.80
C ARG A 256 -19.37 5.51 -4.40
N ALA A 257 -18.55 4.96 -3.48
CA ALA A 257 -18.96 4.72 -2.10
C ALA A 257 -19.33 6.03 -1.38
N ARG A 258 -18.56 7.09 -1.58
CA ARG A 258 -18.81 8.42 -1.00
C ARG A 258 -20.10 9.06 -1.47
N LYS A 259 -20.51 8.82 -2.72
CA LYS A 259 -21.80 9.25 -3.28
C LYS A 259 -23.00 8.43 -2.77
N GLY A 260 -22.76 7.38 -1.97
CA GLY A 260 -23.80 6.50 -1.46
C GLY A 260 -24.28 5.46 -2.48
N GLU A 261 -23.51 5.21 -3.54
CA GLU A 261 -23.82 4.22 -4.57
C GLU A 261 -23.44 2.79 -4.16
N GLY A 262 -22.96 2.61 -2.92
CA GLY A 262 -22.71 1.34 -2.29
C GLY A 262 -21.29 0.79 -2.45
N PRO A 263 -21.09 -0.47 -2.04
CA PRO A 263 -19.77 -1.10 -2.02
C PRO A 263 -19.24 -1.42 -3.41
N THR A 264 -17.93 -1.59 -3.51
CA THR A 264 -17.24 -2.13 -4.69
C THR A 264 -16.18 -3.13 -4.22
N LEU A 265 -16.08 -4.27 -4.88
CA LEU A 265 -14.99 -5.24 -4.71
C LEU A 265 -13.94 -5.01 -5.80
N VAL A 266 -12.78 -4.49 -5.39
CA VAL A 266 -11.62 -4.32 -6.27
C VAL A 266 -10.69 -5.51 -6.06
N GLU A 267 -10.36 -6.21 -7.13
CA GLU A 267 -9.35 -7.26 -7.13
C GLU A 267 -8.08 -6.74 -7.80
N ALA A 268 -7.08 -6.44 -7.01
CA ALA A 268 -5.75 -6.08 -7.48
C ALA A 268 -4.91 -7.37 -7.67
N LYS A 269 -4.57 -7.68 -8.92
CA LYS A 269 -3.68 -8.81 -9.24
C LYS A 269 -2.25 -8.41 -8.90
N VAL A 270 -1.76 -8.92 -7.79
CA VAL A 270 -0.40 -8.71 -7.29
C VAL A 270 0.39 -10.01 -7.33
N TYR A 271 1.57 -10.03 -6.74
CA TYR A 271 2.33 -11.26 -6.50
C TYR A 271 3.07 -11.15 -5.16
N ARG A 272 3.33 -12.28 -4.56
CA ARG A 272 4.14 -12.35 -3.34
C ARG A 272 5.57 -12.72 -3.74
N ALA A 273 6.52 -11.77 -3.62
CA ALA A 273 7.91 -11.96 -4.01
C ALA A 273 8.65 -12.93 -3.08
N MET A 274 8.35 -12.87 -1.79
CA MET A 274 9.00 -13.66 -0.74
C MET A 274 8.12 -14.83 -0.28
N SER A 275 8.65 -15.67 0.59
CA SER A 275 7.87 -16.67 1.34
C SER A 275 6.67 -16.03 2.04
N HIS A 276 5.70 -16.84 2.47
CA HIS A 276 4.51 -16.32 3.17
C HIS A 276 4.90 -15.50 4.42
N THR A 277 5.83 -16.03 5.20
CA THR A 277 6.44 -15.38 6.37
C THR A 277 7.91 -15.77 6.47
N SER A 278 8.61 -15.25 7.47
CA SER A 278 10.01 -15.64 7.77
C SER A 278 10.18 -17.12 8.08
N ASP A 279 9.13 -17.80 8.56
CA ASP A 279 9.15 -19.21 8.97
C ASP A 279 8.71 -20.16 7.84
N ASP A 280 8.31 -19.61 6.68
CA ASP A 280 7.88 -20.38 5.52
C ASP A 280 9.02 -20.58 4.52
N ASN A 281 8.99 -21.72 3.82
CA ASN A 281 9.90 -22.01 2.72
C ASN A 281 9.12 -22.16 1.40
N GLN A 282 9.06 -21.11 0.60
CA GLN A 282 8.31 -21.14 -0.66
C GLN A 282 8.82 -22.17 -1.70
N LEU A 283 10.05 -22.68 -1.56
CA LEU A 283 10.59 -23.70 -2.45
C LEU A 283 9.89 -25.06 -2.30
N THR A 284 9.05 -25.24 -1.27
CA THR A 284 8.23 -26.44 -1.10
C THR A 284 6.98 -26.45 -2.00
N TYR A 285 6.58 -25.31 -2.54
CA TYR A 285 5.35 -25.16 -3.37
C TYR A 285 5.52 -24.25 -4.61
N ARG A 286 6.68 -23.62 -4.81
CA ARG A 286 7.05 -22.85 -6.01
C ARG A 286 8.37 -23.37 -6.55
N THR A 287 8.50 -23.42 -7.87
CA THR A 287 9.78 -23.73 -8.51
C THR A 287 10.71 -22.51 -8.52
N PRO A 288 12.04 -22.71 -8.64
CA PRO A 288 12.97 -21.60 -8.83
C PRO A 288 12.63 -20.75 -10.06
N GLU A 289 12.13 -21.39 -11.13
CA GLU A 289 11.73 -20.73 -12.38
C GLU A 289 10.52 -19.83 -12.15
N ASP A 290 9.52 -20.27 -11.37
CA ASP A 290 8.36 -19.45 -11.01
C ASP A 290 8.81 -18.19 -10.24
N ILE A 291 9.74 -18.36 -9.28
CA ILE A 291 10.26 -17.26 -8.47
C ILE A 291 11.05 -16.27 -9.35
N GLU A 292 11.88 -16.76 -10.26
CA GLU A 292 12.65 -15.91 -11.17
C GLU A 292 11.74 -15.09 -12.10
N ALA A 293 10.67 -15.70 -12.61
CA ALA A 293 9.69 -15.02 -13.45
C ALA A 293 8.99 -13.84 -12.74
N LEU A 294 8.86 -13.89 -11.40
CA LEU A 294 8.25 -12.80 -10.63
C LEU A 294 9.08 -11.51 -10.66
N LYS A 295 10.40 -11.60 -10.83
CA LYS A 295 11.28 -10.41 -10.87
C LYS A 295 10.90 -9.41 -11.97
N GLY A 296 10.40 -9.91 -13.09
CA GLY A 296 9.92 -9.07 -14.20
C GLY A 296 8.65 -8.28 -13.88
N ARG A 297 7.96 -8.60 -12.76
CA ARG A 297 6.72 -7.96 -12.33
C ARG A 297 6.93 -6.93 -11.20
N ASP A 298 8.18 -6.67 -10.79
CA ASP A 298 8.47 -5.77 -9.66
C ASP A 298 7.89 -4.37 -9.89
N PRO A 299 6.95 -3.92 -9.02
CA PRO A 299 6.27 -2.65 -9.18
C PRO A 299 7.20 -1.43 -9.04
N ILE A 300 8.29 -1.53 -8.28
CA ILE A 300 9.18 -0.39 -8.00
C ILE A 300 9.94 0.04 -9.26
N PRO A 301 10.73 -0.82 -9.94
CA PRO A 301 11.38 -0.44 -11.18
C PRO A 301 10.38 -0.10 -12.30
N ARG A 302 9.23 -0.77 -12.33
CA ARG A 302 8.15 -0.47 -13.30
C ARG A 302 7.65 0.97 -13.13
N PHE A 303 7.36 1.40 -11.91
CA PHE A 303 6.87 2.75 -11.65
C PHE A 303 7.98 3.81 -11.84
N ALA A 304 9.24 3.48 -11.47
CA ALA A 304 10.39 4.34 -11.78
C ALA A 304 10.51 4.60 -13.29
N GLY A 305 10.39 3.55 -14.13
CA GLY A 305 10.38 3.68 -15.59
C GLY A 305 9.24 4.57 -16.08
N TRP A 306 8.02 4.34 -15.59
CA TRP A 306 6.84 5.15 -15.92
C TRP A 306 7.03 6.64 -15.61
N LEU A 307 7.65 6.96 -14.46
CA LEU A 307 7.95 8.34 -14.06
C LEU A 307 9.06 8.98 -14.90
N LYS A 308 10.09 8.21 -15.25
CA LYS A 308 11.19 8.66 -16.13
C LYS A 308 10.69 8.97 -17.54
N ASP A 309 9.91 8.07 -18.14
CA ASP A 309 9.36 8.24 -19.48
C ASP A 309 8.51 9.51 -19.64
N ARG A 310 8.00 10.02 -18.51
CA ARG A 310 7.19 11.24 -18.43
C ARG A 310 7.96 12.48 -17.97
N GLY A 311 9.27 12.35 -17.76
CA GLY A 311 10.11 13.44 -17.26
C GLY A 311 9.75 13.91 -15.85
N LEU A 312 9.08 13.05 -15.07
CA LEU A 312 8.70 13.36 -13.69
C LEU A 312 9.80 13.03 -12.69
N MET A 313 10.71 12.12 -13.05
CA MET A 313 11.91 11.76 -12.28
C MET A 313 13.07 11.45 -13.23
N ASP A 314 14.28 11.50 -12.71
CA ASP A 314 15.51 11.06 -13.34
C ASP A 314 16.29 10.08 -12.43
N ASP A 315 17.41 9.55 -12.92
CA ASP A 315 18.21 8.58 -12.17
C ASP A 315 18.85 9.16 -10.91
N GLU A 316 19.16 10.47 -10.91
CA GLU A 316 19.70 11.15 -9.74
C GLU A 316 18.65 11.26 -8.64
N MET A 317 17.45 11.69 -8.95
CA MET A 317 16.32 11.75 -8.01
C MET A 317 16.01 10.37 -7.42
N ILE A 318 16.00 9.32 -8.26
CA ILE A 318 15.80 7.94 -7.82
C ILE A 318 16.88 7.53 -6.81
N ALA A 319 18.17 7.81 -7.12
CA ALA A 319 19.27 7.48 -6.24
C ALA A 319 19.21 8.25 -4.90
N GLN A 320 18.86 9.53 -4.94
CA GLN A 320 18.67 10.36 -3.75
C GLN A 320 17.53 9.84 -2.87
N MET A 321 16.38 9.47 -3.46
CA MET A 321 15.25 8.90 -2.72
C MET A 321 15.60 7.56 -2.06
N LYS A 322 16.30 6.68 -2.76
CA LYS A 322 16.79 5.42 -2.20
C LYS A 322 17.73 5.65 -1.02
N LYS A 323 18.70 6.58 -1.18
CA LYS A 323 19.64 6.94 -0.11
C LYS A 323 18.92 7.51 1.12
N LYS A 324 17.95 8.39 0.90
CA LYS A 324 17.12 8.97 1.97
C LYS A 324 16.34 7.89 2.70
N ALA A 325 15.66 7.01 1.98
CA ALA A 325 14.87 5.93 2.56
C ALA A 325 15.75 4.94 3.34
N GLN A 326 16.96 4.62 2.82
CA GLN A 326 17.91 3.76 3.54
C GLN A 326 18.33 4.39 4.87
N ALA A 327 18.69 5.67 4.86
CA ALA A 327 19.10 6.38 6.09
C ALA A 327 17.93 6.44 7.11
N GLU A 328 16.70 6.60 6.65
CA GLU A 328 15.51 6.61 7.52
C GLU A 328 15.26 5.24 8.16
N VAL A 329 15.45 4.14 7.41
CA VAL A 329 15.32 2.78 7.93
C VAL A 329 16.45 2.43 8.89
N ASP A 330 17.69 2.86 8.59
CA ASP A 330 18.84 2.64 9.46
C ASP A 330 18.65 3.34 10.81
N ASP A 331 18.33 4.63 10.79
CA ASP A 331 18.03 5.41 12.00
C ASP A 331 16.88 4.80 12.82
N ALA A 332 15.81 4.41 12.14
CA ALA A 332 14.64 3.80 12.77
C ALA A 332 15.00 2.45 13.42
N THR A 333 15.90 1.67 12.80
CA THR A 333 16.34 0.39 13.33
C THR A 333 17.15 0.57 14.60
N ASP A 334 18.16 1.43 14.57
CA ASP A 334 19.03 1.69 15.71
C ASP A 334 18.23 2.27 16.90
N TRP A 335 17.31 3.18 16.59
CA TRP A 335 16.43 3.78 17.58
C TRP A 335 15.50 2.74 18.22
N ALA A 336 14.82 1.90 17.43
CA ALA A 336 13.88 0.91 17.96
C ALA A 336 14.59 -0.22 18.72
N GLU A 337 15.76 -0.66 18.26
CA GLU A 337 16.55 -1.69 18.97
C GLU A 337 16.97 -1.22 20.36
N ALA A 338 17.24 0.08 20.54
CA ALA A 338 17.64 0.66 21.82
C ALA A 338 16.49 0.85 22.83
N GLN A 339 15.21 0.72 22.39
CA GLN A 339 14.06 0.93 23.29
C GLN A 339 13.89 -0.26 24.24
N PRO A 340 13.32 -0.02 25.45
CA PRO A 340 13.13 -1.07 26.45
C PRO A 340 12.06 -2.10 25.99
N PRO A 341 12.22 -3.38 26.34
CA PRO A 341 11.17 -4.38 26.20
C PRO A 341 10.04 -4.12 27.20
N PRO A 342 8.81 -4.65 26.98
CA PRO A 342 7.76 -4.64 27.97
C PRO A 342 8.15 -5.46 29.20
N THR A 343 7.56 -5.13 30.35
CA THR A 343 7.73 -5.83 31.61
C THR A 343 6.49 -6.68 31.93
N GLU A 344 6.58 -7.58 32.91
CA GLU A 344 5.44 -8.37 33.38
C GLU A 344 4.26 -7.47 33.81
N ALA A 345 4.54 -6.34 34.44
CA ALA A 345 3.50 -5.39 34.86
C ALA A 345 2.72 -4.80 33.68
N ASP A 346 3.36 -4.67 32.52
CA ASP A 346 2.71 -4.13 31.31
C ASP A 346 1.62 -5.08 30.76
N LEU A 347 1.67 -6.37 31.08
CA LEU A 347 0.64 -7.37 30.67
C LEU A 347 -0.74 -7.04 31.25
N TYR A 348 -0.80 -6.40 32.41
CA TYR A 348 -2.03 -6.11 33.14
C TYR A 348 -2.58 -4.70 32.86
N THR A 349 -1.90 -3.91 32.01
CA THR A 349 -2.35 -2.57 31.64
C THR A 349 -3.25 -2.63 30.39
N HIS A 350 -4.22 -1.72 30.28
CA HIS A 350 -5.10 -1.59 29.12
C HIS A 350 -5.90 -2.86 28.73
N VAL A 351 -6.15 -3.76 29.70
CA VAL A 351 -6.97 -4.97 29.48
C VAL A 351 -8.46 -4.61 29.46
N TYR A 352 -8.84 -3.63 30.28
CA TYR A 352 -10.20 -3.10 30.37
C TYR A 352 -10.20 -1.59 30.23
N ALA A 353 -11.34 -1.02 29.84
CA ALA A 353 -11.51 0.43 29.84
C ALA A 353 -11.32 0.99 31.24
N SER A 354 -10.56 2.08 31.38
CA SER A 354 -10.41 2.83 32.61
C SER A 354 -11.51 3.88 32.68
N GLY A 355 -12.39 3.79 33.70
CA GLY A 355 -13.47 4.74 33.96
C GLY A 355 -14.85 4.07 34.01
N PRO A 356 -15.88 4.79 34.51
CA PRO A 356 -17.23 4.26 34.47
C PRO A 356 -17.71 4.05 33.05
N LEU A 357 -18.29 2.88 32.78
CA LEU A 357 -19.02 2.61 31.55
C LEU A 357 -20.23 3.57 31.55
N SER A 358 -20.15 4.66 30.77
CA SER A 358 -21.22 5.62 30.56
C SER A 358 -22.22 5.13 29.55
#